data_969efa9400faebb1990d8fdad78d60a7
#
_entry.id   969efa9400faebb1990d8fdad78d60a7
#
_cell.length_a   1.000
_cell.length_b   1.000
_cell.length_c   1.000
_cell.angle_alpha   90.00
_cell.angle_beta   90.00
_cell.angle_gamma   90.00
#
_symmetry.space_group_name_H-M   'P 1'
#
loop_
_entity.id
_entity.type
_entity.pdbx_description
1 polymer ?
#
loop_
_entity_poly.entity_id
_entity_poly.type
_entity_poly.pdbx_seq_one_letter_code
_entity_poly.pdbx_strand_id
1 'polypeptide(L)'
;MISAGAITRIPLIVRCITHLWGRLSMATLKRDARIAGLIYLALTITAPFRLIYIPSTLFVHDNPAATAGNIQAHELMFRLGIFGDLLTGVISLLLTFSLYQLFKGVNKTLASLMFVLGFMDTPLYFFNVLNDAAALLLVKGGPILMAFEQPQREALAALFLRLHGMMISCAEMFWGLWLFPLAVLVIRSRFLPRFLGYWLILNGFAYLALCVTGVVLPAYEDVISKLAFPLQLGELAFVLWMVVMGARPRADIAATSVAG
;
A
#
# COMPACT_ATOMS: atom_id res chain seq x y z
N MET A 1 -22.01 39.87 17.25
CA MET A 1 -20.55 40.03 17.12
C MET A 1 -19.89 38.76 17.65
N ILE A 2 -19.61 37.79 16.77
CA ILE A 2 -18.91 36.56 17.13
C ILE A 2 -17.47 36.75 16.65
N SER A 3 -16.54 36.68 17.60
CA SER A 3 -15.11 36.97 17.45
C SER A 3 -14.43 36.05 16.42
N ALA A 4 -13.78 36.65 15.44
CA ALA A 4 -12.97 36.01 14.39
C ALA A 4 -11.58 35.54 14.86
N GLY A 5 -11.48 34.91 16.04
CA GLY A 5 -10.22 34.58 16.73
C GLY A 5 -9.84 33.12 16.88
N ALA A 6 -10.55 32.15 16.28
CA ALA A 6 -10.39 30.72 16.60
C ALA A 6 -9.87 29.83 15.47
N ILE A 7 -9.33 30.36 14.37
CA ILE A 7 -8.80 29.54 13.26
C ILE A 7 -7.32 29.85 13.06
N THR A 8 -6.43 29.39 13.90
CA THR A 8 -4.98 29.33 13.56
C THR A 8 -4.15 28.53 14.58
N ARG A 9 -4.52 27.26 14.84
CA ARG A 9 -3.53 26.30 15.37
C ARG A 9 -3.62 25.03 14.55
N ILE A 10 -3.03 25.07 13.35
CA ILE A 10 -2.71 23.84 12.62
C ILE A 10 -1.79 23.03 13.54
N PRO A 11 -2.12 21.74 13.86
CA PRO A 11 -1.28 20.91 14.74
C PRO A 11 0.17 20.93 14.28
N LEU A 12 1.11 20.92 15.20
CA LEU A 12 2.55 20.98 14.94
C LEU A 12 2.99 19.92 13.90
N ILE A 13 2.36 18.75 13.92
CA ILE A 13 2.56 17.64 13.00
C ILE A 13 2.23 18.05 11.57
N VAL A 14 1.09 18.70 11.33
CA VAL A 14 0.69 19.18 9.99
C VAL A 14 1.64 20.29 9.51
N ARG A 15 2.09 21.16 10.41
CA ARG A 15 3.09 22.18 10.11
C ARG A 15 4.46 21.60 9.81
N CYS A 16 4.92 20.57 10.55
CA CYS A 16 6.13 19.82 10.24
C CYS A 16 6.04 19.15 8.86
N ILE A 17 4.91 18.52 8.55
CA ILE A 17 4.69 17.87 7.26
C ILE A 17 4.66 18.91 6.13
N THR A 18 4.01 20.06 6.31
CA THR A 18 3.95 21.12 5.28
C THR A 18 5.26 21.90 5.13
N HIS A 19 6.06 22.07 6.18
CA HIS A 19 7.40 22.68 6.11
C HIS A 19 8.46 21.77 5.46
N LEU A 20 8.32 20.46 5.53
CA LEU A 20 9.16 19.51 4.80
C LEU A 20 9.04 19.68 3.26
N TRP A 21 7.91 20.24 2.77
CA TRP A 21 7.59 20.37 1.34
C TRP A 21 7.67 21.82 0.83
N GLY A 22 8.70 22.56 1.24
CA GLY A 22 8.93 23.96 0.82
C GLY A 22 9.34 24.10 -0.64
N ARG A 23 9.03 25.26 -1.20
CA ARG A 23 9.17 25.76 -2.59
C ARG A 23 10.13 24.98 -3.49
N LEU A 24 9.65 24.70 -4.71
CA LEU A 24 10.30 23.96 -5.79
C LEU A 24 11.67 24.54 -6.23
N SER A 25 12.71 24.30 -5.46
CA SER A 25 14.07 24.29 -5.98
C SER A 25 14.42 22.87 -6.44
N MET A 26 15.36 22.71 -7.38
CA MET A 26 15.76 21.40 -7.89
C MET A 26 16.33 20.48 -6.77
N ALA A 27 16.97 21.06 -5.76
CA ALA A 27 17.45 20.34 -4.59
C ALA A 27 16.28 19.80 -3.73
N THR A 28 15.18 20.56 -3.61
CA THR A 28 13.98 20.13 -2.90
C THR A 28 13.27 19.02 -3.65
N LEU A 29 13.12 19.08 -4.98
CA LEU A 29 12.47 18.06 -5.79
C LEU A 29 13.18 16.69 -5.67
N LYS A 30 14.52 16.68 -5.71
CA LYS A 30 15.31 15.45 -5.53
C LYS A 30 15.14 14.86 -4.15
N ARG A 31 15.13 15.71 -3.11
CA ARG A 31 14.90 15.30 -1.72
C ARG A 31 13.50 14.73 -1.56
N ASP A 32 12.49 15.42 -2.08
CA ASP A 32 11.09 15.03 -1.96
C ASP A 32 10.80 13.70 -2.67
N ALA A 33 11.39 13.48 -3.86
CA ALA A 33 11.35 12.20 -4.53
C ALA A 33 11.99 11.08 -3.70
N ARG A 34 13.13 11.34 -3.05
CA ARG A 34 13.78 10.35 -2.17
C ARG A 34 12.95 10.06 -0.92
N ILE A 35 12.34 11.07 -0.31
CA ILE A 35 11.46 10.88 0.84
C ILE A 35 10.27 10.01 0.45
N ALA A 36 9.59 10.30 -0.66
CA ALA A 36 8.50 9.47 -1.17
C ALA A 36 8.99 8.05 -1.49
N GLY A 37 10.18 7.92 -2.08
CA GLY A 37 10.82 6.62 -2.34
C GLY A 37 11.12 5.82 -1.08
N LEU A 38 11.60 6.46 0.00
CA LEU A 38 11.84 5.79 1.29
C LEU A 38 10.55 5.35 1.97
N ILE A 39 9.49 6.17 1.90
CA ILE A 39 8.16 5.78 2.41
C ILE A 39 7.63 4.58 1.60
N TYR A 40 7.81 4.59 0.28
CA TYR A 40 7.40 3.48 -0.57
C TYR A 40 8.23 2.21 -0.30
N LEU A 41 9.53 2.36 -0.08
CA LEU A 41 10.39 1.24 0.30
C LEU A 41 9.94 0.62 1.63
N ALA A 42 9.56 1.43 2.61
CA ALA A 42 9.00 0.94 3.87
C ALA A 42 7.73 0.10 3.62
N LEU A 43 6.82 0.55 2.73
CA LEU A 43 5.65 -0.22 2.31
C LEU A 43 6.05 -1.55 1.66
N THR A 44 7.02 -1.51 0.73
CA THR A 44 7.52 -2.70 0.02
C THR A 44 8.16 -3.74 0.96
N ILE A 45 8.63 -3.31 2.13
CA ILE A 45 9.20 -4.22 3.16
C ILE A 45 8.11 -4.73 4.10
N THR A 46 7.18 -3.87 4.53
CA THR A 46 6.16 -4.25 5.52
C THR A 46 5.07 -5.15 4.93
N ALA A 47 4.62 -4.87 3.71
CA ALA A 47 3.54 -5.62 3.08
C ALA A 47 3.87 -7.14 2.89
N PRO A 48 5.03 -7.56 2.38
CA PRO A 48 5.36 -8.98 2.23
C PRO A 48 5.42 -9.74 3.54
N PHE A 49 5.77 -9.09 4.65
CA PHE A 49 5.74 -9.74 5.97
C PHE A 49 4.34 -10.29 6.29
N ARG A 50 3.31 -9.50 6.07
CA ARG A 50 1.92 -9.92 6.32
C ARG A 50 1.33 -10.76 5.18
N LEU A 51 1.60 -10.39 3.93
CA LEU A 51 0.98 -11.03 2.77
C LEU A 51 1.59 -12.39 2.42
N ILE A 52 2.88 -12.59 2.72
CA ILE A 52 3.62 -13.80 2.32
C ILE A 52 4.10 -14.56 3.55
N TYR A 53 4.87 -13.93 4.43
CA TYR A 53 5.55 -14.62 5.52
C TYR A 53 4.58 -15.20 6.56
N ILE A 54 3.61 -14.42 7.03
CA ILE A 54 2.61 -14.89 8.02
C ILE A 54 1.78 -16.07 7.46
N PRO A 55 1.15 -15.98 6.26
CA PRO A 55 0.40 -17.11 5.71
C PRO A 55 1.25 -18.34 5.47
N SER A 56 2.46 -18.20 4.90
CA SER A 56 3.34 -19.34 4.62
C SER A 56 3.85 -20.06 5.87
N THR A 57 3.87 -19.36 7.02
CA THR A 57 4.38 -19.91 8.27
C THR A 57 3.27 -20.50 9.15
N LEU A 58 2.11 -19.83 9.19
CA LEU A 58 1.05 -20.17 10.15
C LEU A 58 -0.13 -20.92 9.54
N PHE A 59 -0.44 -20.70 8.25
CA PHE A 59 -1.67 -21.23 7.67
C PHE A 59 -1.40 -22.55 6.97
N VAL A 60 -2.17 -23.58 7.35
CA VAL A 60 -2.13 -24.90 6.74
C VAL A 60 -3.36 -25.07 5.86
N HIS A 61 -3.12 -25.31 4.57
CA HIS A 61 -4.20 -25.45 3.60
C HIS A 61 -5.17 -26.57 4.02
N ASP A 62 -6.45 -26.29 3.95
CA ASP A 62 -7.57 -27.20 4.29
C ASP A 62 -7.48 -27.86 5.69
N ASN A 63 -6.69 -27.28 6.60
CA ASN A 63 -6.57 -27.78 7.98
C ASN A 63 -6.76 -26.64 9.01
N PRO A 64 -8.03 -26.31 9.39
CA PRO A 64 -8.32 -25.26 10.37
C PRO A 64 -7.69 -25.53 11.74
N ALA A 65 -7.68 -26.78 12.20
CA ALA A 65 -7.14 -27.16 13.51
C ALA A 65 -5.62 -26.92 13.57
N ALA A 66 -4.87 -27.32 12.53
CA ALA A 66 -3.43 -27.07 12.46
C ALA A 66 -3.12 -25.58 12.37
N THR A 67 -3.89 -24.81 11.59
CA THR A 67 -3.77 -23.35 11.50
C THR A 67 -4.02 -22.69 12.85
N ALA A 68 -5.08 -23.08 13.56
CA ALA A 68 -5.39 -22.57 14.90
C ALA A 68 -4.28 -22.90 15.90
N GLY A 69 -3.77 -24.14 15.87
CA GLY A 69 -2.63 -24.57 16.69
C GLY A 69 -1.36 -23.75 16.44
N ASN A 70 -1.03 -23.48 15.17
CA ASN A 70 0.12 -22.64 14.80
C ASN A 70 -0.05 -21.19 15.28
N ILE A 71 -1.25 -20.60 15.10
CA ILE A 71 -1.54 -19.24 15.59
C ILE A 71 -1.41 -19.19 17.12
N GLN A 72 -1.90 -20.20 17.84
CA GLN A 72 -1.81 -20.28 19.28
C GLN A 72 -0.36 -20.41 19.76
N ALA A 73 0.43 -21.25 19.10
CA ALA A 73 1.86 -21.45 19.41
C ALA A 73 2.70 -20.19 19.10
N HIS A 74 2.31 -19.42 18.10
CA HIS A 74 3.04 -18.23 17.63
C HIS A 74 2.18 -16.94 17.72
N GLU A 75 1.41 -16.79 18.81
CA GLU A 75 0.46 -15.67 18.99
C GLU A 75 1.10 -14.30 18.77
N LEU A 76 2.30 -14.08 19.32
CA LEU A 76 3.00 -12.81 19.16
C LEU A 76 3.28 -12.50 17.68
N MET A 77 3.71 -13.48 16.90
CA MET A 77 3.98 -13.30 15.47
C MET A 77 2.69 -12.95 14.71
N PHE A 78 1.57 -13.60 15.03
CA PHE A 78 0.28 -13.27 14.41
C PHE A 78 -0.18 -11.87 14.80
N ARG A 79 -0.02 -11.45 16.06
CA ARG A 79 -0.30 -10.07 16.52
C ARG A 79 0.59 -9.02 15.84
N LEU A 80 1.87 -9.33 15.60
CA LEU A 80 2.76 -8.48 14.82
C LEU A 80 2.31 -8.38 13.36
N GLY A 81 1.71 -9.43 12.79
CA GLY A 81 1.04 -9.37 11.48
C GLY A 81 -0.11 -8.38 11.47
N ILE A 82 -1.01 -8.44 12.45
CA ILE A 82 -2.12 -7.48 12.62
C ILE A 82 -1.60 -6.05 12.73
N PHE A 83 -0.60 -5.83 13.58
CA PHE A 83 0.03 -4.51 13.72
C PHE A 83 0.72 -4.04 12.43
N GLY A 84 1.33 -4.98 11.70
CA GLY A 84 1.94 -4.76 10.39
C GLY A 84 0.94 -4.22 9.37
N ASP A 85 -0.28 -4.77 9.32
CA ASP A 85 -1.35 -4.27 8.45
C ASP A 85 -1.78 -2.85 8.82
N LEU A 86 -1.95 -2.55 10.11
CA LEU A 86 -2.24 -1.18 10.56
C LEU A 86 -1.12 -0.21 10.17
N LEU A 87 0.13 -0.61 10.33
CA LEU A 87 1.29 0.19 9.95
C LEU A 87 1.34 0.39 8.43
N THR A 88 1.06 -0.65 7.66
CA THR A 88 0.99 -0.61 6.19
C THR A 88 -0.07 0.39 5.73
N GLY A 89 -1.27 0.40 6.33
CA GLY A 89 -2.31 1.38 6.04
C GLY A 89 -1.88 2.83 6.33
N VAL A 90 -1.15 3.08 7.42
CA VAL A 90 -0.60 4.41 7.73
C VAL A 90 0.48 4.81 6.73
N ILE A 91 1.39 3.88 6.40
CA ILE A 91 2.47 4.13 5.42
C ILE A 91 1.87 4.40 4.04
N SER A 92 0.83 3.67 3.61
CA SER A 92 0.12 3.88 2.35
C SER A 92 -0.48 5.29 2.26
N LEU A 93 -1.10 5.78 3.34
CA LEU A 93 -1.60 7.15 3.42
C LEU A 93 -0.47 8.19 3.25
N LEU A 94 0.64 8.02 3.97
CA LEU A 94 1.79 8.92 3.88
C LEU A 94 2.43 8.87 2.49
N LEU A 95 2.49 7.70 1.87
CA LEU A 95 3.02 7.51 0.53
C LEU A 95 2.17 8.27 -0.51
N THR A 96 0.86 8.03 -0.53
CA THR A 96 -0.03 8.66 -1.51
C THR A 96 -0.05 10.16 -1.37
N PHE A 97 0.00 10.68 -0.13
CA PHE A 97 0.15 12.11 0.12
C PHE A 97 1.50 12.65 -0.38
N SER A 98 2.60 11.93 -0.12
CA SER A 98 3.94 12.33 -0.55
C SER A 98 4.04 12.38 -2.08
N LEU A 99 3.49 11.39 -2.77
CA LEU A 99 3.44 11.35 -4.24
C LEU A 99 2.53 12.46 -4.80
N TYR A 100 1.40 12.73 -4.15
CA TYR A 100 0.56 13.88 -4.52
C TYR A 100 1.36 15.19 -4.47
N GLN A 101 2.09 15.43 -3.39
CA GLN A 101 2.91 16.64 -3.26
C GLN A 101 3.98 16.73 -4.35
N LEU A 102 4.63 15.61 -4.67
CA LEU A 102 5.66 15.51 -5.70
C LEU A 102 5.10 15.81 -7.11
N PHE A 103 3.90 15.30 -7.42
CA PHE A 103 3.36 15.34 -8.78
C PHE A 103 2.29 16.40 -9.03
N LYS A 104 1.76 17.08 -8.01
CA LYS A 104 0.72 18.13 -8.19
C LYS A 104 1.14 19.28 -9.11
N GLY A 105 2.45 19.55 -9.22
CA GLY A 105 3.01 20.54 -10.14
C GLY A 105 3.09 20.07 -11.59
N VAL A 106 3.03 18.75 -11.84
CA VAL A 106 2.99 18.16 -13.18
C VAL A 106 1.57 18.21 -13.74
N ASN A 107 0.61 17.70 -13.00
CA ASN A 107 -0.83 17.77 -13.29
C ASN A 107 -1.61 17.56 -12.00
N LYS A 108 -2.26 18.61 -11.50
CA LYS A 108 -2.98 18.57 -10.22
C LYS A 108 -4.17 17.61 -10.24
N THR A 109 -4.92 17.55 -11.32
CA THR A 109 -6.09 16.66 -11.44
C THR A 109 -5.69 15.19 -11.41
N LEU A 110 -4.67 14.80 -12.18
CA LEU A 110 -4.15 13.43 -12.15
C LEU A 110 -3.52 13.07 -10.80
N ALA A 111 -2.80 14.02 -10.17
CA ALA A 111 -2.24 13.81 -8.85
C ALA A 111 -3.33 13.64 -7.78
N SER A 112 -4.43 14.40 -7.88
CA SER A 112 -5.58 14.23 -7.00
C SER A 112 -6.27 12.88 -7.23
N LEU A 113 -6.44 12.45 -8.48
CA LEU A 113 -7.02 11.15 -8.80
C LEU A 113 -6.15 10.00 -8.25
N MET A 114 -4.83 10.07 -8.47
CA MET A 114 -3.86 9.13 -7.90
C MET A 114 -3.98 9.07 -6.37
N PHE A 115 -4.05 10.24 -5.71
CA PHE A 115 -4.19 10.31 -4.26
C PHE A 115 -5.49 9.65 -3.78
N VAL A 116 -6.63 9.97 -4.40
CA VAL A 116 -7.94 9.42 -4.00
C VAL A 116 -7.96 7.89 -4.18
N LEU A 117 -7.49 7.40 -5.32
CA LEU A 117 -7.46 5.95 -5.59
C LEU A 117 -6.51 5.21 -4.62
N GLY A 118 -5.32 5.75 -4.38
CA GLY A 118 -4.37 5.14 -3.44
C GLY A 118 -4.79 5.30 -1.98
N PHE A 119 -5.53 6.37 -1.63
CA PHE A 119 -6.09 6.54 -0.28
C PHE A 119 -7.12 5.46 0.08
N MET A 120 -7.83 4.90 -0.91
CA MET A 120 -8.80 3.83 -0.68
C MET A 120 -8.17 2.57 -0.06
N ASP A 121 -6.89 2.36 -0.26
CA ASP A 121 -6.13 1.27 0.35
C ASP A 121 -6.11 1.36 1.90
N THR A 122 -5.94 2.55 2.44
CA THR A 122 -5.86 2.78 3.89
C THR A 122 -7.08 2.24 4.65
N PRO A 123 -8.34 2.63 4.35
CA PRO A 123 -9.51 2.07 5.04
C PRO A 123 -9.66 0.57 4.82
N LEU A 124 -9.25 0.02 3.67
CA LEU A 124 -9.31 -1.42 3.42
C LEU A 124 -8.40 -2.18 4.38
N TYR A 125 -7.17 -1.73 4.62
CA TYR A 125 -6.28 -2.33 5.63
C TYR A 125 -6.89 -2.29 7.03
N PHE A 126 -7.43 -1.13 7.46
CA PHE A 126 -8.03 -1.00 8.79
C PHE A 126 -9.26 -1.88 8.98
N PHE A 127 -10.09 -2.03 7.96
CA PHE A 127 -11.24 -2.94 8.03
C PHE A 127 -10.80 -4.40 7.98
N ASN A 128 -9.78 -4.73 7.19
CA ASN A 128 -9.33 -6.10 7.02
C ASN A 128 -8.71 -6.68 8.30
N VAL A 129 -8.07 -5.85 9.13
CA VAL A 129 -7.56 -6.23 10.45
C VAL A 129 -8.64 -6.83 11.36
N LEU A 130 -9.92 -6.47 11.18
CA LEU A 130 -11.01 -7.06 11.96
C LEU A 130 -11.17 -8.56 11.69
N ASN A 131 -10.85 -9.03 10.50
CA ASN A 131 -10.88 -10.46 10.17
C ASN A 131 -9.80 -11.21 10.98
N ASP A 132 -8.59 -10.69 11.04
CA ASP A 132 -7.50 -11.28 11.82
C ASP A 132 -7.80 -11.24 13.33
N ALA A 133 -8.34 -10.12 13.81
CA ALA A 133 -8.74 -9.99 15.20
C ALA A 133 -9.83 -11.01 15.58
N ALA A 134 -10.82 -11.21 14.70
CA ALA A 134 -11.85 -12.22 14.90
C ALA A 134 -11.26 -13.64 14.90
N ALA A 135 -10.37 -13.95 13.96
CA ALA A 135 -9.68 -15.24 13.92
C ALA A 135 -8.89 -15.50 15.21
N LEU A 136 -8.15 -14.50 15.69
CA LEU A 136 -7.39 -14.61 16.94
C LEU A 136 -8.28 -14.86 18.17
N LEU A 137 -9.40 -14.12 18.27
CA LEU A 137 -10.36 -14.31 19.36
C LEU A 137 -10.95 -15.72 19.35
N LEU A 138 -11.31 -16.24 18.16
CA LEU A 138 -11.86 -17.59 18.00
C LEU A 138 -10.83 -18.67 18.38
N VAL A 139 -9.57 -18.51 17.98
CA VAL A 139 -8.48 -19.44 18.33
C VAL A 139 -8.22 -19.43 19.85
N LYS A 140 -8.24 -18.27 20.48
CA LYS A 140 -8.01 -18.16 21.94
C LYS A 140 -9.18 -18.72 22.77
N GLY A 141 -10.40 -18.61 22.25
CA GLY A 141 -11.60 -18.95 23.00
C GLY A 141 -11.86 -17.95 24.13
N GLY A 142 -12.66 -18.39 25.09
CA GLY A 142 -13.00 -17.59 26.26
C GLY A 142 -14.51 -17.62 26.57
N PRO A 143 -14.95 -16.95 27.65
CA PRO A 143 -16.34 -17.04 28.13
C PRO A 143 -17.40 -16.67 27.10
N ILE A 144 -17.12 -15.70 26.24
CA ILE A 144 -18.05 -15.23 25.21
C ILE A 144 -18.27 -16.25 24.08
N LEU A 145 -17.37 -17.22 23.95
CA LEU A 145 -17.35 -18.25 22.89
C LEU A 145 -17.69 -19.64 23.41
N MET A 146 -18.15 -19.77 24.66
CA MET A 146 -18.49 -21.08 25.27
C MET A 146 -19.65 -21.81 24.57
N ALA A 147 -20.47 -21.10 23.79
CA ALA A 147 -21.53 -21.69 22.98
C ALA A 147 -21.00 -22.44 21.74
N PHE A 148 -19.73 -22.24 21.36
CA PHE A 148 -19.08 -22.89 20.22
C PHE A 148 -18.09 -23.93 20.71
N GLU A 149 -18.20 -25.14 20.17
CA GLU A 149 -17.19 -26.18 20.37
C GLU A 149 -15.85 -25.81 19.69
N GLN A 150 -14.76 -26.41 20.14
CA GLN A 150 -13.43 -26.09 19.59
C GLN A 150 -13.36 -26.26 18.06
N PRO A 151 -13.84 -27.36 17.42
CA PRO A 151 -13.81 -27.49 15.97
C PRO A 151 -14.62 -26.41 15.23
N GLN A 152 -15.72 -25.94 15.81
CA GLN A 152 -16.52 -24.86 15.25
C GLN A 152 -15.76 -23.53 15.27
N ARG A 153 -15.06 -23.23 16.37
CA ARG A 153 -14.23 -22.02 16.49
C ARG A 153 -13.06 -22.03 15.52
N GLU A 154 -12.42 -23.18 15.34
CA GLU A 154 -11.32 -23.35 14.38
C GLU A 154 -11.79 -23.17 12.95
N ALA A 155 -12.95 -23.73 12.58
CA ALA A 155 -13.55 -23.53 11.26
C ALA A 155 -13.93 -22.06 11.02
N LEU A 156 -14.51 -21.38 12.01
CA LEU A 156 -14.83 -19.96 11.93
C LEU A 156 -13.58 -19.09 11.83
N ALA A 157 -12.52 -19.42 12.58
CA ALA A 157 -11.22 -18.72 12.47
C ALA A 157 -10.66 -18.84 11.05
N ALA A 158 -10.67 -20.03 10.47
CA ALA A 158 -10.25 -20.25 9.09
C ALA A 158 -11.11 -19.45 8.08
N LEU A 159 -12.43 -19.34 8.31
CA LEU A 159 -13.31 -18.50 7.48
C LEU A 159 -12.88 -17.03 7.52
N PHE A 160 -12.59 -16.47 8.70
CA PHE A 160 -12.15 -15.07 8.81
C PHE A 160 -10.79 -14.85 8.14
N LEU A 161 -9.85 -15.80 8.23
CA LEU A 161 -8.59 -15.72 7.51
C LEU A 161 -8.80 -15.78 5.99
N ARG A 162 -9.77 -16.56 5.51
CA ARG A 162 -10.14 -16.59 4.09
C ARG A 162 -10.79 -15.28 3.65
N LEU A 163 -11.64 -14.67 4.49
CA LEU A 163 -12.20 -13.33 4.23
C LEU A 163 -11.11 -12.26 4.16
N HIS A 164 -10.09 -12.36 5.03
CA HIS A 164 -8.90 -11.49 4.92
C HIS A 164 -8.25 -11.60 3.54
N GLY A 165 -7.97 -12.81 3.05
CA GLY A 165 -7.40 -13.03 1.72
C GLY A 165 -8.29 -12.48 0.60
N MET A 166 -9.60 -12.72 0.66
CA MET A 166 -10.55 -12.19 -0.32
C MET A 166 -10.57 -10.65 -0.33
N MET A 167 -10.43 -10.01 0.83
CA MET A 167 -10.33 -8.56 0.94
C MET A 167 -9.07 -8.01 0.27
N ILE A 168 -7.94 -8.75 0.34
CA ILE A 168 -6.71 -8.41 -0.40
C ILE A 168 -6.96 -8.46 -1.91
N SER A 169 -7.60 -9.53 -2.43
CA SER A 169 -7.95 -9.60 -3.86
C SER A 169 -8.85 -8.44 -4.29
N CYS A 170 -9.75 -7.97 -3.43
CA CYS A 170 -10.54 -6.76 -3.69
C CYS A 170 -9.68 -5.48 -3.67
N ALA A 171 -8.68 -5.39 -2.78
CA ALA A 171 -7.78 -4.24 -2.68
C ALA A 171 -6.89 -4.10 -3.92
N GLU A 172 -6.52 -5.20 -4.59
CA GLU A 172 -5.77 -5.21 -5.84
C GLU A 172 -6.42 -4.37 -6.95
N MET A 173 -7.76 -4.20 -6.91
CA MET A 173 -8.46 -3.26 -7.79
C MET A 173 -7.92 -1.84 -7.62
N PHE A 174 -7.77 -1.37 -6.39
CA PHE A 174 -7.27 -0.03 -6.11
C PHE A 174 -5.76 0.05 -6.32
N TRP A 175 -5.00 -1.03 -6.03
CA TRP A 175 -3.57 -1.11 -6.34
C TRP A 175 -3.30 -1.02 -7.85
N GLY A 176 -4.18 -1.59 -8.68
CA GLY A 176 -4.09 -1.41 -10.13
C GLY A 176 -4.49 -0.01 -10.59
N LEU A 177 -5.64 0.47 -10.13
CA LEU A 177 -6.23 1.72 -10.61
C LEU A 177 -5.38 2.95 -10.29
N TRP A 178 -4.75 3.04 -9.11
CA TRP A 178 -3.94 4.20 -8.74
C TRP A 178 -2.63 4.29 -9.52
N LEU A 179 -2.11 3.16 -10.02
CA LEU A 179 -0.90 3.12 -10.84
C LEU A 179 -1.07 3.80 -12.20
N PHE A 180 -2.27 3.83 -12.78
CA PHE A 180 -2.47 4.49 -14.08
C PHE A 180 -2.25 6.00 -14.02
N PRO A 181 -2.90 6.77 -13.14
CA PRO A 181 -2.59 8.20 -13.03
C PRO A 181 -1.15 8.44 -12.57
N LEU A 182 -0.56 7.61 -11.68
CA LEU A 182 0.84 7.68 -11.30
C LEU A 182 1.75 7.49 -12.52
N ALA A 183 1.51 6.48 -13.34
CA ALA A 183 2.29 6.19 -14.54
C ALA A 183 2.26 7.37 -15.53
N VAL A 184 1.09 7.94 -15.78
CA VAL A 184 0.95 9.13 -16.65
C VAL A 184 1.71 10.32 -16.07
N LEU A 185 1.66 10.52 -14.75
CA LEU A 185 2.41 11.56 -14.06
C LEU A 185 3.92 11.35 -14.19
N VAL A 186 4.41 10.12 -14.03
CA VAL A 186 5.82 9.77 -14.24
C VAL A 186 6.25 10.07 -15.68
N ILE A 187 5.48 9.65 -16.68
CA ILE A 187 5.79 9.89 -18.10
C ILE A 187 5.85 11.39 -18.41
N ARG A 188 4.95 12.19 -17.82
CA ARG A 188 4.85 13.64 -18.05
C ARG A 188 5.81 14.47 -17.21
N SER A 189 6.33 13.93 -16.11
CA SER A 189 7.09 14.68 -15.11
C SER A 189 8.41 15.26 -15.61
N ARG A 190 9.01 14.65 -16.64
CA ARG A 190 10.33 14.99 -17.20
C ARG A 190 11.52 14.87 -16.22
N PHE A 191 11.26 14.60 -14.92
CA PHE A 191 12.32 14.39 -13.92
C PHE A 191 12.49 12.93 -13.54
N LEU A 192 11.62 12.03 -14.04
CA LEU A 192 11.75 10.58 -13.94
C LEU A 192 11.84 9.94 -15.33
N PRO A 193 12.49 8.78 -15.48
CA PRO A 193 12.55 8.05 -16.73
C PRO A 193 11.17 7.57 -17.17
N ARG A 194 10.81 7.78 -18.42
CA ARG A 194 9.51 7.40 -18.99
C ARG A 194 9.25 5.90 -18.96
N PHE A 195 10.31 5.09 -19.08
CA PHE A 195 10.16 3.62 -19.07
C PHE A 195 9.54 3.11 -17.76
N LEU A 196 9.84 3.76 -16.61
CA LEU A 196 9.20 3.42 -15.34
C LEU A 196 7.68 3.63 -15.41
N GLY A 197 7.23 4.71 -16.02
CA GLY A 197 5.79 4.94 -16.21
C GLY A 197 5.13 3.88 -17.10
N TYR A 198 5.77 3.47 -18.20
CA TYR A 198 5.24 2.38 -19.02
C TYR A 198 5.18 1.06 -18.26
N TRP A 199 6.19 0.75 -17.45
CA TRP A 199 6.18 -0.45 -16.62
C TRP A 199 5.09 -0.41 -15.54
N LEU A 200 4.85 0.76 -14.91
CA LEU A 200 3.75 0.95 -13.97
C LEU A 200 2.37 0.74 -14.63
N ILE A 201 2.19 1.08 -15.91
CA ILE A 201 0.95 0.75 -16.63
C ILE A 201 0.75 -0.77 -16.71
N LEU A 202 1.80 -1.51 -17.08
CA LEU A 202 1.76 -2.98 -17.15
C LEU A 202 1.47 -3.59 -15.78
N ASN A 203 2.09 -3.05 -14.73
CA ASN A 203 1.83 -3.46 -13.36
C ASN A 203 0.38 -3.18 -12.94
N GLY A 204 -0.18 -2.01 -13.32
CA GLY A 204 -1.59 -1.71 -13.07
C GLY A 204 -2.54 -2.76 -13.67
N PHE A 205 -2.29 -3.17 -14.90
CA PHE A 205 -3.05 -4.27 -15.53
C PHE A 205 -2.83 -5.62 -14.82
N ALA A 206 -1.62 -5.89 -14.33
CA ALA A 206 -1.33 -7.10 -13.58
C ALA A 206 -2.18 -7.19 -12.29
N TYR A 207 -2.26 -6.12 -11.50
CA TYR A 207 -3.13 -6.08 -10.31
C TYR A 207 -4.61 -6.22 -10.65
N LEU A 208 -5.09 -5.59 -11.72
CA LEU A 208 -6.49 -5.76 -12.14
C LEU A 208 -6.77 -7.20 -12.56
N ALA A 209 -5.84 -7.87 -13.24
CA ALA A 209 -5.97 -9.28 -13.59
C ALA A 209 -6.00 -10.18 -12.35
N LEU A 210 -5.15 -9.90 -11.34
CA LEU A 210 -5.16 -10.61 -10.06
C LEU A 210 -6.49 -10.42 -9.31
N CYS A 211 -7.00 -9.19 -9.23
CA CYS A 211 -8.30 -8.92 -8.65
C CYS A 211 -9.42 -9.72 -9.34
N VAL A 212 -9.45 -9.73 -10.68
CA VAL A 212 -10.46 -10.48 -11.44
C VAL A 212 -10.34 -11.98 -11.19
N THR A 213 -9.12 -12.52 -11.16
CA THR A 213 -8.94 -13.95 -10.89
C THR A 213 -9.25 -14.32 -9.47
N GLY A 214 -8.79 -13.55 -8.47
CA GLY A 214 -9.07 -13.83 -7.07
C GLY A 214 -10.55 -13.74 -6.69
N VAL A 215 -11.35 -12.90 -7.39
CA VAL A 215 -12.77 -12.71 -7.06
C VAL A 215 -13.70 -13.48 -7.99
N VAL A 216 -13.42 -13.49 -9.31
CA VAL A 216 -14.37 -13.97 -10.33
C VAL A 216 -13.94 -15.30 -10.96
N LEU A 217 -12.65 -15.51 -11.15
CA LEU A 217 -12.09 -16.64 -11.90
C LEU A 217 -10.99 -17.37 -11.10
N PRO A 218 -11.26 -17.90 -9.89
CA PRO A 218 -10.23 -18.44 -8.99
C PRO A 218 -9.45 -19.62 -9.61
N ALA A 219 -10.02 -20.33 -10.58
CA ALA A 219 -9.33 -21.41 -11.29
C ALA A 219 -8.08 -20.94 -12.07
N TYR A 220 -7.95 -19.65 -12.37
CA TYR A 220 -6.83 -19.07 -13.11
C TYR A 220 -5.84 -18.29 -12.21
N GLU A 221 -6.10 -18.19 -10.92
CA GLU A 221 -5.32 -17.38 -9.98
C GLU A 221 -3.83 -17.74 -9.99
N ASP A 222 -3.50 -19.03 -9.92
CA ASP A 222 -2.11 -19.51 -9.94
C ASP A 222 -1.36 -19.17 -11.24
N VAL A 223 -2.03 -19.24 -12.37
CA VAL A 223 -1.41 -18.92 -13.66
C VAL A 223 -1.19 -17.42 -13.78
N ILE A 224 -2.21 -16.63 -13.43
CA ILE A 224 -2.16 -15.18 -13.52
C ILE A 224 -1.16 -14.60 -12.51
N SER A 225 -1.07 -15.13 -11.29
CA SER A 225 -0.09 -14.66 -10.30
C SER A 225 1.36 -14.84 -10.78
N LYS A 226 1.66 -15.99 -11.41
CA LYS A 226 2.99 -16.24 -12.00
C LYS A 226 3.31 -15.28 -13.16
N LEU A 227 2.32 -14.94 -13.98
CA LEU A 227 2.47 -13.99 -15.10
C LEU A 227 2.53 -12.52 -14.59
N ALA A 228 1.80 -12.19 -13.54
CA ALA A 228 1.76 -10.87 -12.95
C ALA A 228 3.08 -10.52 -12.22
N PHE A 229 3.72 -11.50 -11.58
CA PHE A 229 4.92 -11.29 -10.77
C PHE A 229 6.03 -10.48 -11.48
N PRO A 230 6.48 -10.80 -12.71
CA PRO A 230 7.51 -10.00 -13.39
C PRO A 230 7.01 -8.59 -13.74
N LEU A 231 5.72 -8.38 -13.94
CA LEU A 231 5.14 -7.06 -14.21
C LEU A 231 5.12 -6.20 -12.94
N GLN A 232 4.87 -6.80 -11.79
CA GLN A 232 4.89 -6.13 -10.48
C GLN A 232 6.30 -5.62 -10.09
N LEU A 233 7.37 -6.17 -10.67
CA LEU A 233 8.72 -5.65 -10.50
C LEU A 233 8.89 -4.20 -11.01
N GLY A 234 7.95 -3.71 -11.83
CA GLY A 234 7.91 -2.31 -12.25
C GLY A 234 7.76 -1.33 -11.10
N GLU A 235 6.97 -1.68 -10.11
CA GLU A 235 6.79 -0.89 -8.89
C GLU A 235 8.07 -0.88 -8.05
N LEU A 236 8.72 -2.04 -7.88
CA LEU A 236 10.00 -2.14 -7.20
C LEU A 236 11.09 -1.32 -7.92
N ALA A 237 11.15 -1.38 -9.25
CA ALA A 237 12.08 -0.57 -10.04
C ALA A 237 11.84 0.94 -9.85
N PHE A 238 10.57 1.36 -9.78
CA PHE A 238 10.20 2.74 -9.50
C PHE A 238 10.63 3.18 -8.10
N VAL A 239 10.40 2.36 -7.08
CA VAL A 239 10.82 2.61 -5.69
C VAL A 239 12.33 2.76 -5.60
N LEU A 240 13.09 1.79 -6.13
CA LEU A 240 14.56 1.82 -6.11
C LEU A 240 15.10 3.03 -6.85
N TRP A 241 14.51 3.39 -7.98
CA TRP A 241 14.90 4.61 -8.70
C TRP A 241 14.72 5.85 -7.84
N MET A 242 13.56 6.00 -7.21
CA MET A 242 13.26 7.17 -6.37
C MET A 242 14.22 7.27 -5.17
N VAL A 243 14.54 6.16 -4.52
CA VAL A 243 15.46 6.13 -3.37
C VAL A 243 16.88 6.49 -3.79
N VAL A 244 17.42 5.83 -4.82
CA VAL A 244 18.82 5.96 -5.21
C VAL A 244 19.06 7.23 -6.01
N MET A 245 18.30 7.40 -7.09
CA MET A 245 18.50 8.50 -8.05
C MET A 245 17.73 9.76 -7.66
N GLY A 246 16.51 9.59 -7.09
CA GLY A 246 15.57 10.68 -6.88
C GLY A 246 15.11 11.31 -8.20
N ALA A 247 14.65 12.56 -8.14
CA ALA A 247 14.33 13.33 -9.33
C ALA A 247 15.63 13.82 -10.03
N ARG A 248 15.71 13.62 -11.35
CA ARG A 248 16.80 14.14 -12.19
C ARG A 248 16.24 15.20 -13.13
N PRO A 249 16.74 16.45 -13.07
CA PRO A 249 16.37 17.44 -14.07
C PRO A 249 16.83 17.01 -15.46
N ARG A 250 16.03 17.25 -16.46
CA ARG A 250 16.47 17.13 -17.84
C ARG A 250 17.43 18.30 -18.15
N ALA A 251 18.50 18.03 -18.87
CA ALA A 251 19.55 19.01 -19.22
C ALA A 251 19.01 20.27 -19.90
N ASP A 252 17.85 20.18 -20.57
CA ASP A 252 17.21 21.28 -21.30
C ASP A 252 16.73 22.44 -20.38
N ILE A 253 16.49 22.17 -19.09
CA ILE A 253 16.05 23.20 -18.12
C ILE A 253 17.28 23.88 -17.46
N ALA A 254 18.40 23.21 -17.40
CA ALA A 254 19.64 23.78 -16.87
C ALA A 254 20.24 24.84 -17.82
N ALA A 255 20.04 24.71 -19.13
CA ALA A 255 20.54 25.64 -20.13
C ALA A 255 19.81 27.01 -20.11
N THR A 256 18.53 27.05 -19.76
CA THR A 256 17.73 28.29 -19.68
C THR A 256 17.96 29.08 -18.40
N SER A 257 18.49 28.47 -17.33
CA SER A 257 18.76 29.18 -16.07
C SER A 257 20.15 29.84 -16.01
N VAL A 258 21.02 29.55 -16.98
CA VAL A 258 22.38 30.14 -17.09
C VAL A 258 22.41 31.29 -18.11
N ALA A 259 21.34 31.47 -18.91
CA ALA A 259 21.23 32.47 -19.94
C ALA A 259 20.30 33.69 -19.59
N GLY A 260 19.82 33.76 -18.35
CA GLY A 260 19.06 34.87 -17.76
C GLY A 260 19.70 35.32 -16.46
#